data_6177b43fd0f67c17a06461e60c04473e
#
_entry.id   6177b43fd0f67c17a06461e60c04473e
#
_cell.length_a   1.000
_cell.length_b   1.000
_cell.length_c   1.000
_cell.angle_alpha   90.00
_cell.angle_beta   90.00
_cell.angle_gamma   90.00
#
_symmetry.space_group_name_H-M   'P 1'
#
loop_
_entity.id
_entity.type
_entity.pdbx_description
1 polymer ?
#
loop_
_entity_poly.entity_id
_entity_poly.type
_entity_poly.pdbx_seq_one_letter_code
_entity_poly.pdbx_strand_id
1 'polypeptide(L)'
;MAAGLITGSILFWTLRLGIGPTPTSRKVRAAIRDILPDNVSGHVMELGCGWGHLIPTLREKYPDKKIEVWERSPVPALFTEARYGIDVIRADFFKAAPGNAGLIVCYLYPGAMDRVERELIPQLPPGCWLLTHTFSLSNRVPVKTLRANDLYQTPVFLYQVQPA
;
A
#
# COMPACT_ATOMS: atom_id res chain seq x y z
N MET A 1 -3.11 31.87 -4.04
CA MET A 1 -2.61 31.49 -2.69
C MET A 1 -2.84 30.00 -2.37
N ALA A 2 -4.02 29.42 -2.61
CA ALA A 2 -4.28 28.00 -2.30
C ALA A 2 -3.35 27.01 -3.02
N ALA A 3 -3.08 27.21 -4.33
CA ALA A 3 -2.20 26.34 -5.10
C ALA A 3 -0.76 26.27 -4.53
N GLY A 4 -0.22 27.39 -4.06
CA GLY A 4 1.11 27.42 -3.44
C GLY A 4 1.18 26.63 -2.14
N LEU A 5 0.14 26.69 -1.32
CA LEU A 5 0.05 25.91 -0.07
C LEU A 5 -0.06 24.41 -0.34
N ILE A 6 -0.82 24.02 -1.36
CA ILE A 6 -0.97 22.62 -1.78
C ILE A 6 0.39 22.08 -2.26
N THR A 7 1.04 22.80 -3.19
CA THR A 7 2.36 22.41 -3.71
C THR A 7 3.40 22.33 -2.60
N GLY A 8 3.46 23.32 -1.72
CA GLY A 8 4.36 23.34 -0.58
C GLY A 8 4.13 22.15 0.38
N SER A 9 2.88 21.81 0.64
CA SER A 9 2.54 20.64 1.46
C SER A 9 3.01 19.34 0.80
N ILE A 10 2.74 19.14 -0.49
CA ILE A 10 3.17 17.94 -1.22
C ILE A 10 4.69 17.82 -1.21
N LEU A 11 5.40 18.91 -1.49
CA LEU A 11 6.87 18.93 -1.49
C LEU A 11 7.43 18.61 -0.10
N PHE A 12 6.92 19.25 0.95
CA PHE A 12 7.33 18.99 2.32
C PHE A 12 7.20 17.51 2.71
N TRP A 13 6.02 16.92 2.40
CA TRP A 13 5.78 15.52 2.72
C TRP A 13 6.59 14.57 1.84
N THR A 14 6.82 14.90 0.56
CA THR A 14 7.72 14.14 -0.32
C THR A 14 9.13 14.07 0.25
N LEU A 15 9.68 15.21 0.68
CA LEU A 15 11.01 15.25 1.30
C LEU A 15 11.06 14.49 2.64
N ARG A 16 10.00 14.58 3.43
CA ARG A 16 9.93 13.92 4.74
C ARG A 16 9.70 12.42 4.67
N LEU A 17 8.96 11.95 3.69
CA LEU A 17 8.59 10.53 3.53
C LEU A 17 9.48 9.78 2.54
N GLY A 18 10.35 10.47 1.80
CA GLY A 18 11.26 9.87 0.84
C GLY A 18 10.62 9.41 -0.48
N ILE A 19 9.30 9.64 -0.64
CA ILE A 19 8.57 9.32 -1.87
C ILE A 19 7.42 10.30 -2.06
N GLY A 20 7.23 10.76 -3.30
CA GLY A 20 6.06 11.54 -3.69
C GLY A 20 4.83 10.66 -3.90
N PRO A 21 3.62 11.23 -3.79
CA PRO A 21 2.39 10.48 -4.02
C PRO A 21 2.23 10.15 -5.52
N THR A 22 2.97 9.13 -5.97
CA THR A 22 3.01 8.70 -7.37
C THR A 22 1.80 7.80 -7.69
N PRO A 23 1.01 8.14 -8.72
CA PRO A 23 -0.14 7.34 -9.10
C PRO A 23 0.25 5.94 -9.60
N THR A 24 -0.37 4.90 -9.09
CA THR A 24 -0.23 3.54 -9.63
C THR A 24 -0.92 3.45 -10.99
N SER A 25 -0.19 3.12 -12.04
CA SER A 25 -0.69 3.07 -13.41
C SER A 25 -1.78 2.00 -13.59
N ARG A 26 -2.62 2.14 -14.63
CA ARG A 26 -3.67 1.15 -14.92
C ARG A 26 -3.10 -0.24 -15.16
N LYS A 27 -1.94 -0.34 -15.82
CA LYS A 27 -1.28 -1.62 -16.12
C LYS A 27 -0.73 -2.30 -14.87
N VAL A 28 -0.17 -1.53 -13.94
CA VAL A 28 0.28 -2.05 -12.63
C VAL A 28 -0.92 -2.48 -11.79
N ARG A 29 -2.02 -1.71 -11.76
CA ARG A 29 -3.25 -2.12 -11.07
C ARG A 29 -3.84 -3.42 -11.62
N ALA A 30 -3.80 -3.64 -12.94
CA ALA A 30 -4.22 -4.91 -13.53
C ALA A 30 -3.35 -6.08 -13.03
N ALA A 31 -2.03 -5.93 -13.05
CA ALA A 31 -1.12 -6.94 -12.51
C ALA A 31 -1.33 -7.19 -11.01
N ILE A 32 -1.61 -6.13 -10.24
CA ILE A 32 -1.97 -6.26 -8.81
C ILE A 32 -3.25 -7.08 -8.67
N ARG A 33 -4.32 -6.77 -9.40
CA ARG A 33 -5.58 -7.53 -9.36
C ARG A 33 -5.37 -9.02 -9.66
N ASP A 34 -4.52 -9.33 -10.65
CA ASP A 34 -4.27 -10.69 -11.13
C ASP A 34 -3.41 -11.53 -10.16
N ILE A 35 -2.63 -10.88 -9.29
CA ILE A 35 -1.79 -11.56 -8.29
C ILE A 35 -2.44 -11.62 -6.90
N LEU A 36 -3.42 -10.75 -6.61
CA LEU A 36 -4.11 -10.71 -5.33
C LEU A 36 -4.72 -12.08 -4.99
N PRO A 37 -4.51 -12.60 -3.76
CA PRO A 37 -5.07 -13.88 -3.33
C PRO A 37 -6.60 -13.84 -3.31
N ASP A 38 -7.24 -14.96 -3.66
CA ASP A 38 -8.71 -15.03 -3.67
C ASP A 38 -9.30 -15.08 -2.26
N ASN A 39 -8.58 -15.70 -1.32
CA ASN A 39 -8.99 -15.80 0.06
C ASN A 39 -8.05 -15.03 0.98
N VAL A 40 -8.64 -14.11 1.74
CA VAL A 40 -7.95 -13.29 2.73
C VAL A 40 -8.69 -13.40 4.05
N SER A 41 -8.00 -13.80 5.12
CA SER A 41 -8.55 -13.78 6.47
C SER A 41 -8.46 -12.36 7.03
N GLY A 42 -9.48 -11.92 7.79
CA GLY A 42 -9.45 -10.59 8.41
C GLY A 42 -9.69 -9.43 7.43
N HIS A 43 -9.10 -8.28 7.70
CA HIS A 43 -9.27 -7.05 6.92
C HIS A 43 -8.09 -6.80 5.97
N VAL A 44 -8.29 -5.87 5.04
CA VAL A 44 -7.28 -5.41 4.08
C VAL A 44 -6.75 -4.05 4.51
N MET A 45 -5.44 -3.86 4.51
CA MET A 45 -4.82 -2.57 4.81
C MET A 45 -4.06 -2.06 3.58
N GLU A 46 -4.31 -0.83 3.18
CA GLU A 46 -3.51 -0.10 2.18
C GLU A 46 -2.65 0.94 2.90
N LEU A 47 -1.33 0.75 2.88
CA LEU A 47 -0.37 1.60 3.58
C LEU A 47 0.31 2.57 2.62
N GLY A 48 0.11 3.88 2.85
CA GLY A 48 0.57 4.93 1.96
C GLY A 48 -0.26 5.00 0.68
N CYS A 49 -1.58 5.13 0.81
CA CYS A 49 -2.49 5.09 -0.34
C CYS A 49 -2.27 6.21 -1.37
N GLY A 50 -1.58 7.29 -0.98
CA GLY A 50 -1.41 8.47 -1.83
C GLY A 50 -2.75 8.99 -2.36
N TRP A 51 -2.94 8.97 -3.67
CA TRP A 51 -4.18 9.38 -4.33
C TRP A 51 -5.28 8.30 -4.36
N GLY A 52 -5.12 7.19 -3.65
CA GLY A 52 -6.12 6.12 -3.49
C GLY A 52 -6.39 5.27 -4.74
N HIS A 53 -5.45 5.20 -5.67
CA HIS A 53 -5.67 4.52 -6.96
C HIS A 53 -5.92 3.01 -6.85
N LEU A 54 -5.52 2.37 -5.76
CA LEU A 54 -5.75 0.94 -5.54
C LEU A 54 -7.10 0.64 -4.86
N ILE A 55 -7.71 1.62 -4.20
CA ILE A 55 -8.98 1.43 -3.48
C ILE A 55 -10.06 0.77 -4.34
N PRO A 56 -10.33 1.22 -5.59
CA PRO A 56 -11.33 0.56 -6.43
C PRO A 56 -11.00 -0.91 -6.70
N THR A 57 -9.73 -1.22 -6.95
CA THR A 57 -9.28 -2.60 -7.20
C THR A 57 -9.45 -3.49 -5.97
N LEU A 58 -9.15 -2.96 -4.79
CA LEU A 58 -9.31 -3.69 -3.53
C LEU A 58 -10.79 -3.89 -3.18
N ARG A 59 -11.64 -2.88 -3.40
CA ARG A 59 -13.10 -3.01 -3.19
C ARG A 59 -13.74 -4.01 -4.14
N GLU A 60 -13.31 -4.02 -5.40
CA GLU A 60 -13.79 -4.99 -6.40
C GLU A 60 -13.39 -6.43 -6.02
N LYS A 61 -12.14 -6.63 -5.60
CA LYS A 61 -11.61 -7.96 -5.24
C LYS A 61 -12.15 -8.48 -3.91
N TYR A 62 -12.40 -7.58 -2.96
CA TYR A 62 -12.79 -7.92 -1.58
C TYR A 62 -14.02 -7.12 -1.12
N PRO A 63 -15.20 -7.34 -1.77
CA PRO A 63 -16.40 -6.52 -1.50
C PRO A 63 -16.89 -6.64 -0.04
N ASP A 64 -16.68 -7.79 0.59
CA ASP A 64 -17.15 -8.09 1.95
C ASP A 64 -16.09 -7.82 3.04
N LYS A 65 -14.92 -7.28 2.65
CA LYS A 65 -13.85 -7.01 3.62
C LYS A 65 -13.80 -5.53 4.00
N LYS A 66 -13.49 -5.27 5.27
CA LYS A 66 -13.10 -3.93 5.69
C LYS A 66 -11.78 -3.58 4.98
N ILE A 67 -11.75 -2.43 4.31
CA ILE A 67 -10.53 -1.86 3.74
C ILE A 67 -10.13 -0.69 4.62
N GLU A 68 -8.98 -0.78 5.22
CA GLU A 68 -8.39 0.24 6.08
C GLU A 68 -7.27 0.95 5.33
N VAL A 69 -7.38 2.26 5.22
CA VAL A 69 -6.52 3.07 4.34
C VAL A 69 -5.69 4.04 5.15
N TRP A 70 -4.39 4.04 4.94
CA TRP A 70 -3.44 4.86 5.67
C TRP A 70 -2.68 5.79 4.73
N GLU A 71 -2.66 7.10 5.05
CA GLU A 71 -1.86 8.10 4.34
C GLU A 71 -1.50 9.25 5.29
N ARG A 72 -0.22 9.53 5.38
CA ARG A 72 0.29 10.52 6.30
C ARG A 72 0.22 11.95 5.77
N SER A 73 0.33 12.09 4.44
CA SER A 73 0.29 13.38 3.75
C SER A 73 -1.14 13.92 3.69
N PRO A 74 -1.42 15.12 4.26
CA PRO A 74 -2.80 15.59 4.40
C PRO A 74 -3.49 15.83 3.06
N VAL A 75 -2.79 16.33 2.04
CA VAL A 75 -3.42 16.66 0.74
C VAL A 75 -3.86 15.40 -0.01
N PRO A 76 -3.02 14.38 -0.21
CA PRO A 76 -3.46 13.10 -0.78
C PRO A 76 -4.56 12.42 0.05
N ALA A 77 -4.45 12.44 1.39
CA ALA A 77 -5.46 11.83 2.26
C ALA A 77 -6.84 12.45 2.04
N LEU A 78 -6.96 13.78 2.14
CA LEU A 78 -8.22 14.51 1.91
C LEU A 78 -8.79 14.29 0.50
N PHE A 79 -7.92 14.26 -0.51
CA PHE A 79 -8.34 13.94 -1.87
C PHE A 79 -8.94 12.53 -1.96
N THR A 80 -8.28 11.56 -1.32
CA THR A 80 -8.70 10.15 -1.32
C THR A 80 -10.03 9.99 -0.57
N GLU A 81 -10.20 10.63 0.58
CA GLU A 81 -11.47 10.68 1.33
C GLU A 81 -12.60 11.21 0.45
N ALA A 82 -12.41 12.39 -0.15
CA ALA A 82 -13.42 13.04 -0.97
C ALA A 82 -13.77 12.25 -2.23
N ARG A 83 -12.78 11.62 -2.88
CA ARG A 83 -12.97 10.91 -4.15
C ARG A 83 -13.60 9.56 -3.99
N TYR A 84 -13.27 8.83 -2.94
CA TYR A 84 -13.67 7.42 -2.80
C TYR A 84 -14.65 7.16 -1.66
N GLY A 85 -15.01 8.18 -0.88
CA GLY A 85 -15.92 8.04 0.25
C GLY A 85 -15.41 6.99 1.24
N ILE A 86 -14.15 7.14 1.67
CA ILE A 86 -13.48 6.23 2.60
C ILE A 86 -12.69 7.06 3.61
N ASP A 87 -12.74 6.69 4.88
CA ASP A 87 -11.94 7.33 5.91
C ASP A 87 -10.46 6.95 5.74
N VAL A 88 -9.58 7.95 5.78
CA VAL A 88 -8.14 7.76 5.69
C VAL A 88 -7.49 8.03 7.04
N ILE A 89 -6.78 7.05 7.57
CA ILE A 89 -6.06 7.16 8.84
C ILE A 89 -4.77 7.96 8.61
N ARG A 90 -4.73 9.19 9.12
CA ARG A 90 -3.59 10.11 8.98
C ARG A 90 -2.57 9.93 10.10
N ALA A 91 -2.01 8.74 10.20
CA ALA A 91 -1.03 8.39 11.22
C ALA A 91 0.15 7.62 10.64
N ASP A 92 1.16 7.38 11.47
CA ASP A 92 2.31 6.55 11.14
C ASP A 92 1.93 5.07 11.35
N PHE A 93 1.71 4.35 10.27
CA PHE A 93 1.32 2.95 10.31
C PHE A 93 2.37 2.03 10.97
N PHE A 94 3.64 2.44 11.03
CA PHE A 94 4.66 1.70 11.79
C PHE A 94 4.42 1.72 13.31
N LYS A 95 3.58 2.62 13.80
CA LYS A 95 3.20 2.72 15.21
C LYS A 95 1.84 2.10 15.51
N ALA A 96 1.16 1.58 14.50
CA ALA A 96 -0.13 0.95 14.64
C ALA A 96 0.02 -0.56 14.82
N ALA A 97 -0.87 -1.15 15.63
CA ALA A 97 -0.99 -2.59 15.67
C ALA A 97 -1.79 -3.06 14.44
N PRO A 98 -1.26 -3.94 13.59
CA PRO A 98 -1.97 -4.41 12.40
C PRO A 98 -3.18 -5.32 12.72
N GLY A 99 -3.36 -5.72 13.97
CA GLY A 99 -4.50 -6.51 14.42
C GLY A 99 -4.64 -7.84 13.65
N ASN A 100 -5.85 -8.10 13.16
CA ASN A 100 -6.15 -9.28 12.35
C ASN A 100 -6.09 -9.00 10.84
N ALA A 101 -5.14 -8.18 10.40
CA ALA A 101 -4.93 -7.93 8.97
C ALA A 101 -4.64 -9.24 8.21
N GLY A 102 -5.40 -9.49 7.16
CA GLY A 102 -5.21 -10.66 6.31
C GLY A 102 -4.44 -10.35 5.03
N LEU A 103 -4.44 -9.07 4.62
CA LEU A 103 -3.68 -8.56 3.48
C LEU A 103 -3.20 -7.15 3.77
N ILE A 104 -1.92 -6.91 3.52
CA ILE A 104 -1.31 -5.58 3.48
C ILE A 104 -0.89 -5.28 2.05
N VAL A 105 -1.25 -4.11 1.56
CA VAL A 105 -0.81 -3.61 0.26
C VAL A 105 -0.03 -2.33 0.48
N CYS A 106 1.17 -2.22 -0.07
CA CYS A 106 1.97 -1.00 0.04
C CYS A 106 2.83 -0.73 -1.20
N TYR A 107 3.03 0.57 -1.47
CA TYR A 107 4.02 1.07 -2.42
C TYR A 107 4.86 2.14 -1.72
N LEU A 108 6.03 1.76 -1.27
CA LEU A 108 6.89 2.59 -0.45
C LEU A 108 8.31 2.61 -1.02
N TYR A 109 9.10 3.64 -0.68
CA TYR A 109 10.51 3.71 -1.08
C TYR A 109 11.36 2.62 -0.39
N PRO A 110 12.56 2.30 -0.91
CA PRO A 110 13.37 1.18 -0.40
C PRO A 110 13.62 1.20 1.12
N GLY A 111 14.01 2.34 1.69
CA GLY A 111 14.23 2.44 3.14
C GLY A 111 12.98 2.21 4.00
N ALA A 112 11.78 2.51 3.47
CA ALA A 112 10.54 2.15 4.15
C ALA A 112 10.21 0.65 3.96
N MET A 113 10.60 0.04 2.84
CA MET A 113 10.46 -1.42 2.65
C MET A 113 11.33 -2.20 3.64
N ASP A 114 12.55 -1.74 3.93
CA ASP A 114 13.40 -2.33 4.97
C ASP A 114 12.75 -2.21 6.37
N ARG A 115 12.06 -1.10 6.64
CA ARG A 115 11.30 -0.94 7.89
C ARG A 115 10.07 -1.86 7.93
N VAL A 116 9.36 -2.03 6.82
CA VAL A 116 8.24 -2.98 6.71
C VAL A 116 8.73 -4.37 7.08
N GLU A 117 9.87 -4.79 6.54
CA GLU A 117 10.45 -6.10 6.81
C GLU A 117 10.84 -6.28 8.28
N ARG A 118 11.51 -5.28 8.87
CA ARG A 118 12.05 -5.35 10.22
C ARG A 118 11.03 -5.05 11.32
N GLU A 119 10.11 -4.10 11.08
CA GLU A 119 9.25 -3.54 12.13
C GLU A 119 7.79 -3.98 12.00
N LEU A 120 7.26 -4.14 10.78
CA LEU A 120 5.85 -4.46 10.56
C LEU A 120 5.60 -5.96 10.44
N ILE A 121 6.35 -6.67 9.61
CA ILE A 121 6.13 -8.11 9.36
C ILE A 121 6.13 -8.95 10.65
N PRO A 122 7.01 -8.72 11.65
CA PRO A 122 6.98 -9.49 12.89
C PRO A 122 5.70 -9.33 13.72
N GLN A 123 4.90 -8.29 13.45
CA GLN A 123 3.64 -8.01 14.12
C GLN A 123 2.42 -8.55 13.37
N LEU A 124 2.62 -9.05 12.14
CA LEU A 124 1.52 -9.56 11.32
C LEU A 124 1.13 -10.98 11.74
N PRO A 125 -0.17 -11.31 11.70
CA PRO A 125 -0.60 -12.66 11.98
C PRO A 125 -0.03 -13.65 10.96
N PRO A 126 0.24 -14.90 11.38
CA PRO A 126 0.63 -15.98 10.47
C PRO A 126 -0.39 -16.13 9.34
N GLY A 127 0.11 -16.34 8.12
CA GLY A 127 -0.72 -16.44 6.92
C GLY A 127 -1.16 -15.09 6.33
N CYS A 128 -0.88 -13.96 6.97
CA CYS A 128 -1.13 -12.65 6.40
C CYS A 128 -0.38 -12.48 5.07
N TRP A 129 -1.04 -11.94 4.07
CA TRP A 129 -0.43 -11.59 2.80
C TRP A 129 0.16 -10.19 2.82
N LEU A 130 1.29 -10.01 2.15
CA LEU A 130 1.88 -8.69 1.88
C LEU A 130 2.10 -8.56 0.38
N LEU A 131 1.49 -7.53 -0.22
CA LEU A 131 1.67 -7.19 -1.62
C LEU A 131 2.43 -5.88 -1.74
N THR A 132 3.47 -5.89 -2.56
CA THR A 132 4.23 -4.69 -2.91
C THR A 132 4.42 -4.61 -4.43
N HIS A 133 4.76 -3.44 -4.95
CA HIS A 133 5.19 -3.32 -6.33
C HIS A 133 6.37 -2.36 -6.45
N THR A 134 7.12 -2.48 -7.55
CA THR A 134 8.35 -1.73 -7.83
C THR A 134 9.51 -2.12 -6.93
N PHE A 135 9.32 -2.11 -5.62
CA PHE A 135 10.37 -2.44 -4.64
C PHE A 135 10.01 -3.72 -3.88
N SER A 136 10.95 -4.67 -3.86
CA SER A 136 10.85 -5.93 -3.13
C SER A 136 11.29 -5.76 -1.67
N LEU A 137 11.00 -6.75 -0.85
CA LEU A 137 11.68 -6.96 0.42
C LEU A 137 13.12 -7.44 0.16
N SER A 138 14.05 -7.05 1.05
CA SER A 138 15.48 -7.32 0.85
C SER A 138 15.86 -8.76 1.22
N ASN A 139 15.24 -9.32 2.26
CA ASN A 139 15.63 -10.63 2.82
C ASN A 139 14.52 -11.69 2.73
N ARG A 140 13.50 -11.46 1.89
CA ARG A 140 12.39 -12.41 1.72
C ARG A 140 12.15 -12.71 0.26
N VAL A 141 11.89 -13.99 -0.03
CA VAL A 141 11.49 -14.44 -1.36
C VAL A 141 9.98 -14.33 -1.50
N PRO A 142 9.45 -13.66 -2.54
CA PRO A 142 8.02 -13.62 -2.77
C PRO A 142 7.48 -15.01 -3.15
N VAL A 143 6.27 -15.31 -2.68
CA VAL A 143 5.54 -16.54 -3.08
C VAL A 143 5.16 -16.49 -4.56
N LYS A 144 4.88 -15.27 -5.05
CA LYS A 144 4.53 -15.04 -6.46
C LYS A 144 5.05 -13.68 -6.91
N THR A 145 5.49 -13.60 -8.15
CA THR A 145 5.87 -12.35 -8.81
C THR A 145 5.18 -12.27 -10.16
N LEU A 146 4.58 -11.12 -10.46
CA LEU A 146 4.10 -10.76 -11.80
C LEU A 146 4.80 -9.49 -12.28
N ARG A 147 4.87 -9.33 -13.61
CA ARG A 147 5.32 -8.09 -14.23
C ARG A 147 4.15 -7.42 -14.93
N ALA A 148 3.94 -6.15 -14.65
CA ALA A 148 2.94 -5.35 -15.34
C ALA A 148 3.31 -5.20 -16.82
N ASN A 149 2.31 -5.13 -17.68
CA ASN A 149 2.53 -4.88 -19.11
C ASN A 149 2.68 -3.36 -19.40
N ASP A 150 3.56 -2.70 -18.64
CA ASP A 150 3.97 -1.32 -18.85
C ASP A 150 5.38 -1.25 -19.44
N LEU A 151 5.86 -0.03 -19.74
CA LEU A 151 7.17 0.18 -20.35
C LEU A 151 8.31 -0.36 -19.49
N TYR A 152 8.16 -0.28 -18.17
CA TYR A 152 9.19 -0.68 -17.20
C TYR A 152 9.06 -2.14 -16.77
N GLN A 153 8.02 -2.86 -17.25
CA GLN A 153 7.68 -4.20 -16.76
C GLN A 153 7.65 -4.24 -15.23
N THR A 154 6.99 -3.25 -14.64
CA THR A 154 6.96 -3.01 -13.20
C THR A 154 6.66 -4.29 -12.44
N PRO A 155 7.55 -4.76 -11.58
CA PRO A 155 7.32 -5.99 -10.84
C PRO A 155 6.29 -5.77 -9.72
N VAL A 156 5.46 -6.79 -9.51
CA VAL A 156 4.51 -6.88 -8.40
C VAL A 156 4.84 -8.15 -7.63
N PHE A 157 5.03 -8.03 -6.33
CA PHE A 157 5.48 -9.09 -5.44
C PHE A 157 4.41 -9.43 -4.42
N LEU A 158 4.14 -10.71 -4.25
CA LEU A 158 3.25 -11.23 -3.22
C LEU A 158 4.04 -12.12 -2.26
N TYR A 159 3.98 -11.78 -0.99
CA TYR A 159 4.59 -12.52 0.10
C TYR A 159 3.51 -13.08 1.02
N GLN A 160 3.83 -14.13 1.76
CA GLN A 160 3.01 -14.63 2.86
C GLN A 160 3.83 -14.72 4.13
N VAL A 161 3.28 -14.19 5.22
CA VAL A 161 3.91 -14.29 6.54
C VAL A 161 3.82 -15.72 7.02
N GLN A 162 4.98 -16.36 7.21
CA GLN A 162 5.08 -17.72 7.70
C GLN A 162 4.82 -17.75 9.21
N PRO A 163 4.28 -18.84 9.75
CA PRO A 163 4.29 -19.08 11.18
C PRO A 163 5.71 -19.01 11.73
N ALA A 164 5.87 -18.47 12.93
CA ALA A 164 7.15 -18.44 13.62
C ALA A 164 7.57 -19.86 14.05
#